data_e91cc97075abcc6ce675f36ec2ebb730
#
_entry.id   e91cc97075abcc6ce675f36ec2ebb730
#
_cell.length_a   1.000
_cell.length_b   1.000
_cell.length_c   1.000
_cell.angle_alpha   90.00
_cell.angle_beta   90.00
_cell.angle_gamma   90.00
#
_symmetry.space_group_name_H-M   'P 1'
#
loop_
_entity.id
_entity.type
_entity.pdbx_description
1 polymer ?
#
loop_
_entity_poly.entity_id
_entity_poly.type
_entity_poly.pdbx_seq_one_letter_code
_entity_poly.pdbx_strand_id
1 'polypeptide(L)'
;MCAQACLFYTETGEPKYTPINKLEPLRRVWEQDYTLWGKLKSLVGLTQPVTDELLEQWETLIYDSCTLCGRCSMVCPVGNDIVYMVRKAREGFVAAGFAPEGMKGASRRAVTIGSPMGVKYPAVAAQIKHIEADTGLTIPVDVAGADYMVLLSSMEIMNFPEYIEALARIFKQADITWTIASEAFEATNSGIQIGSSDIARELVSRVVHAAEKLKVKHVISPECGHAYTAIRWEGPNLLGRPFPFRVVHVLEVLDELRTSGRL
;
A
#
# COMPACT_ATOMS: atom_id res chain seq x y z
N MET A 1 13.65 -13.59 -16.51
CA MET A 1 13.49 -12.15 -16.24
C MET A 1 12.70 -11.89 -14.97
N CYS A 2 11.40 -12.25 -14.85
CA CYS A 2 10.62 -11.97 -13.63
C CYS A 2 11.18 -12.65 -12.36
N ALA A 3 11.75 -13.87 -12.47
CA ALA A 3 12.41 -14.53 -11.36
C ALA A 3 13.59 -13.71 -10.83
N GLN A 4 14.45 -13.22 -11.70
CA GLN A 4 15.60 -12.38 -11.35
C GLN A 4 15.22 -11.00 -10.78
N ALA A 5 14.01 -10.54 -11.05
CA ALA A 5 13.49 -9.32 -10.48
C ALA A 5 12.86 -9.51 -9.08
N CYS A 6 12.57 -10.75 -8.69
CA CYS A 6 11.95 -11.06 -7.42
C CYS A 6 13.00 -11.21 -6.32
N LEU A 7 12.97 -10.33 -5.32
CA LEU A 7 13.88 -10.34 -4.18
C LEU A 7 13.87 -11.69 -3.44
N PHE A 8 12.69 -12.25 -3.20
CA PHE A 8 12.59 -13.53 -2.50
C PHE A 8 13.27 -14.68 -3.25
N TYR A 9 13.20 -14.66 -4.57
CA TYR A 9 13.91 -15.68 -5.36
C TYR A 9 15.41 -15.42 -5.41
N THR A 10 15.84 -14.19 -5.59
CA THR A 10 17.27 -13.86 -5.71
C THR A 10 18.05 -14.13 -4.43
N GLU A 11 17.41 -13.94 -3.27
CA GLU A 11 18.03 -14.18 -1.97
C GLU A 11 18.04 -15.66 -1.55
N THR A 12 17.02 -16.43 -1.99
CA THR A 12 16.89 -17.83 -1.55
C THR A 12 17.34 -18.85 -2.59
N GLY A 13 17.28 -18.49 -3.88
CA GLY A 13 17.49 -19.41 -4.99
C GLY A 13 16.36 -20.45 -5.18
N GLU A 14 15.31 -20.42 -4.33
CA GLU A 14 14.26 -21.43 -4.35
C GLU A 14 13.22 -21.14 -5.44
N PRO A 15 12.99 -22.08 -6.39
CA PRO A 15 12.04 -21.89 -7.49
C PRO A 15 10.62 -21.53 -7.06
N LYS A 16 10.16 -22.02 -5.91
CA LYS A 16 8.82 -21.73 -5.39
C LYS A 16 8.53 -20.23 -5.23
N TYR A 17 9.56 -19.40 -4.98
CA TYR A 17 9.42 -17.97 -4.80
C TYR A 17 9.44 -17.17 -6.11
N THR A 18 9.60 -17.83 -7.25
CA THR A 18 9.46 -17.11 -8.53
C THR A 18 8.03 -16.59 -8.73
N PRO A 19 7.84 -15.43 -9.36
CA PRO A 19 6.50 -14.90 -9.64
C PRO A 19 5.58 -15.86 -10.38
N ILE A 20 6.12 -16.68 -11.28
CA ILE A 20 5.36 -17.70 -12.01
C ILE A 20 4.82 -18.75 -11.04
N ASN A 21 5.68 -19.27 -10.16
CA ASN A 21 5.27 -20.32 -9.22
C ASN A 21 4.29 -19.81 -8.16
N LYS A 22 4.35 -18.53 -7.80
CA LYS A 22 3.34 -17.90 -6.93
C LYS A 22 1.95 -17.89 -7.57
N LEU A 23 1.86 -17.86 -8.89
CA LEU A 23 0.60 -17.86 -9.64
C LEU A 23 0.21 -19.25 -10.16
N GLU A 24 1.06 -20.26 -9.99
CA GLU A 24 0.80 -21.62 -10.50
C GLU A 24 -0.50 -22.23 -9.93
N PRO A 25 -0.84 -22.10 -8.63
CA PRO A 25 -2.13 -22.58 -8.12
C PRO A 25 -3.33 -21.90 -8.81
N LEU A 26 -3.26 -20.59 -9.07
CA LEU A 26 -4.31 -19.87 -9.80
C LEU A 26 -4.48 -20.42 -11.23
N ARG A 27 -3.35 -20.67 -11.93
CA ARG A 27 -3.36 -21.24 -13.27
C ARG A 27 -4.02 -22.64 -13.28
N ARG A 28 -3.71 -23.48 -12.29
CA ARG A 28 -4.29 -24.82 -12.16
C ARG A 28 -5.79 -24.77 -11.97
N VAL A 29 -6.27 -23.95 -11.04
CA VAL A 29 -7.70 -23.73 -10.78
C VAL A 29 -8.38 -23.24 -12.06
N TRP A 30 -7.80 -22.26 -12.72
CA TRP A 30 -8.36 -21.72 -13.96
C TRP A 30 -8.41 -22.77 -15.08
N GLU A 31 -7.35 -23.53 -15.30
CA GLU A 31 -7.35 -24.61 -16.29
C GLU A 31 -8.42 -25.65 -16.01
N GLN A 32 -8.55 -26.05 -14.74
CA GLN A 32 -9.51 -27.08 -14.34
C GLN A 32 -10.96 -26.65 -14.57
N ASP A 33 -11.30 -25.43 -14.18
CA ASP A 33 -12.69 -25.01 -14.10
C ASP A 33 -13.19 -24.30 -15.39
N TYR A 34 -12.29 -23.66 -16.12
CA TYR A 34 -12.65 -22.79 -17.24
C TYR A 34 -12.20 -23.28 -18.61
N THR A 35 -11.39 -24.35 -18.72
CA THR A 35 -11.02 -24.92 -20.02
C THR A 35 -11.77 -26.23 -20.30
N LEU A 36 -12.06 -26.48 -21.58
CA LEU A 36 -12.71 -27.74 -22.00
C LEU A 36 -11.87 -28.96 -21.64
N TRP A 37 -10.53 -28.88 -21.84
CA TRP A 37 -9.61 -29.93 -21.49
C TRP A 37 -9.48 -30.15 -19.99
N GLY A 38 -9.52 -29.10 -19.22
CA GLY A 38 -9.51 -29.18 -17.75
C GLY A 38 -10.75 -29.87 -17.21
N LYS A 39 -11.91 -29.51 -17.73
CA LYS A 39 -13.20 -30.18 -17.37
C LYS A 39 -13.18 -31.66 -17.75
N LEU A 40 -12.65 -32.01 -18.93
CA LEU A 40 -12.56 -33.40 -19.36
C LEU A 40 -11.58 -34.20 -18.47
N LYS A 41 -10.42 -33.64 -18.13
CA LYS A 41 -9.46 -34.23 -17.19
C LYS A 41 -10.06 -34.41 -15.79
N SER A 42 -10.86 -33.43 -15.33
CA SER A 42 -11.56 -33.50 -14.05
C SER A 42 -12.57 -34.65 -14.02
N LEU A 43 -13.30 -34.82 -15.10
CA LEU A 43 -14.29 -35.91 -15.23
C LEU A 43 -13.68 -37.31 -15.13
N VAL A 44 -12.43 -37.48 -15.61
CA VAL A 44 -11.70 -38.75 -15.55
C VAL A 44 -10.73 -38.85 -14.36
N GLY A 45 -10.81 -37.93 -13.40
CA GLY A 45 -9.99 -37.95 -12.17
C GLY A 45 -8.49 -37.66 -12.38
N LEU A 46 -8.13 -37.03 -13.49
CA LEU A 46 -6.74 -36.67 -13.82
C LEU A 46 -6.33 -35.26 -13.33
N THR A 47 -7.20 -34.54 -12.66
CA THR A 47 -6.91 -33.25 -12.04
C THR A 47 -6.53 -33.43 -10.59
N GLN A 48 -5.56 -32.63 -10.11
CA GLN A 48 -5.26 -32.58 -8.69
C GLN A 48 -6.28 -31.63 -8.02
N PRO A 49 -7.04 -32.10 -7.01
CA PRO A 49 -7.98 -31.25 -6.31
C PRO A 49 -7.24 -30.11 -5.58
N VAL A 50 -7.93 -28.99 -5.39
CA VAL A 50 -7.49 -27.95 -4.48
C VAL A 50 -7.68 -28.49 -3.06
N THR A 51 -6.59 -28.71 -2.33
CA THR A 51 -6.59 -29.19 -0.94
C THR A 51 -6.26 -28.04 0.01
N ASP A 52 -6.57 -28.21 1.29
CA ASP A 52 -6.24 -27.24 2.33
C ASP A 52 -4.72 -27.02 2.41
N GLU A 53 -3.91 -28.08 2.26
CA GLU A 53 -2.45 -27.98 2.25
C GLU A 53 -1.94 -27.13 1.06
N LEU A 54 -2.58 -27.25 -0.10
CA LEU A 54 -2.24 -26.41 -1.25
C LEU A 54 -2.59 -24.95 -0.99
N LEU A 55 -3.72 -24.68 -0.35
CA LEU A 55 -4.13 -23.33 0.03
C LEU A 55 -3.18 -22.71 1.05
N GLU A 56 -2.77 -23.45 2.09
CA GLU A 56 -1.78 -23.00 3.08
C GLU A 56 -0.42 -22.68 2.43
N GLN A 57 0.06 -23.55 1.54
CA GLN A 57 1.29 -23.29 0.78
C GLN A 57 1.15 -22.05 -0.11
N TRP A 58 -0.01 -21.86 -0.73
CA TRP A 58 -0.26 -20.72 -1.58
C TRP A 58 -0.41 -19.42 -0.76
N GLU A 59 -1.03 -19.46 0.40
CA GLU A 59 -1.06 -18.34 1.34
C GLU A 59 0.36 -17.81 1.61
N THR A 60 1.28 -18.71 2.02
CA THR A 60 2.69 -18.37 2.22
C THR A 60 3.33 -17.73 0.99
N LEU A 61 3.04 -18.25 -0.22
CA LEU A 61 3.62 -17.73 -1.46
C LEU A 61 3.11 -16.34 -1.84
N ILE A 62 1.83 -16.05 -1.62
CA ILE A 62 1.23 -14.78 -2.04
C ILE A 62 1.26 -13.71 -0.94
N TYR A 63 1.29 -14.06 0.34
CA TYR A 63 1.37 -13.09 1.44
C TYR A 63 2.78 -12.94 2.00
N ASP A 64 3.42 -14.00 2.47
CA ASP A 64 4.70 -13.89 3.17
C ASP A 64 5.87 -13.64 2.22
N SER A 65 5.81 -14.17 0.99
CA SER A 65 6.89 -14.04 0.00
C SER A 65 6.57 -13.06 -1.13
N CYS A 66 5.58 -12.18 -0.97
CA CYS A 66 5.23 -11.17 -1.97
C CYS A 66 4.87 -9.83 -1.32
N THR A 67 5.67 -8.81 -1.54
CA THR A 67 5.42 -7.43 -1.06
C THR A 67 4.63 -6.57 -2.05
N LEU A 68 4.11 -7.15 -3.13
CA LEU A 68 3.41 -6.41 -4.20
C LEU A 68 4.25 -5.27 -4.82
N CYS A 69 5.57 -5.38 -4.84
CA CYS A 69 6.50 -4.32 -5.26
C CYS A 69 6.48 -3.98 -6.75
N GLY A 70 5.83 -4.76 -7.59
CA GLY A 70 5.67 -4.47 -9.03
C GLY A 70 6.85 -4.85 -9.93
N ARG A 71 8.04 -5.15 -9.39
CA ARG A 71 9.25 -5.39 -10.20
C ARG A 71 9.07 -6.49 -11.24
N CYS A 72 8.36 -7.55 -10.92
CA CYS A 72 8.08 -8.66 -11.85
C CYS A 72 7.17 -8.23 -13.01
N SER A 73 6.19 -7.35 -12.78
CA SER A 73 5.35 -6.78 -13.85
C SER A 73 6.17 -5.85 -14.75
N MET A 74 7.02 -5.00 -14.18
CA MET A 74 7.86 -4.04 -14.92
C MET A 74 8.84 -4.70 -15.90
N VAL A 75 9.37 -5.87 -15.55
CA VAL A 75 10.33 -6.60 -16.40
C VAL A 75 9.68 -7.66 -17.28
N CYS A 76 8.36 -7.75 -17.27
CA CYS A 76 7.65 -8.77 -18.04
C CYS A 76 7.69 -8.43 -19.54
N PRO A 77 8.30 -9.25 -20.41
CA PRO A 77 8.45 -8.93 -21.83
C PRO A 77 7.13 -9.00 -22.61
N VAL A 78 6.12 -9.67 -22.03
CA VAL A 78 4.78 -9.79 -22.61
C VAL A 78 3.75 -8.85 -21.94
N GLY A 79 4.20 -7.98 -21.03
CA GLY A 79 3.35 -6.98 -20.40
C GLY A 79 2.33 -7.51 -19.39
N ASN A 80 2.52 -8.72 -18.85
CA ASN A 80 1.60 -9.27 -17.84
C ASN A 80 1.72 -8.49 -16.53
N ASP A 81 0.61 -8.04 -15.99
CA ASP A 81 0.55 -7.47 -14.64
C ASP A 81 0.45 -8.56 -13.59
N ILE A 82 1.62 -9.08 -13.20
CA ILE A 82 1.74 -10.16 -12.22
C ILE A 82 1.26 -9.71 -10.83
N VAL A 83 1.50 -8.45 -10.47
CA VAL A 83 1.05 -7.89 -9.19
C VAL A 83 -0.47 -7.85 -9.10
N TYR A 84 -1.12 -7.43 -10.17
CA TYR A 84 -2.58 -7.47 -10.25
C TYR A 84 -3.13 -8.88 -10.06
N MET A 85 -2.52 -9.89 -10.70
CA MET A 85 -2.93 -11.29 -10.53
C MET A 85 -2.75 -11.76 -9.07
N VAL A 86 -1.62 -11.42 -8.41
CA VAL A 86 -1.42 -11.76 -6.99
C VAL A 86 -2.46 -11.05 -6.11
N ARG A 87 -2.79 -9.80 -6.39
CA ARG A 87 -3.86 -9.08 -5.66
C ARG A 87 -5.21 -9.76 -5.83
N LYS A 88 -5.55 -10.22 -7.03
CA LYS A 88 -6.78 -10.98 -7.29
C LYS A 88 -6.80 -12.33 -6.58
N ALA A 89 -5.66 -13.02 -6.50
CA ALA A 89 -5.54 -14.20 -5.67
C ALA A 89 -5.80 -13.90 -4.19
N ARG A 90 -5.21 -12.82 -3.64
CA ARG A 90 -5.49 -12.38 -2.27
C ARG A 90 -6.97 -12.03 -2.04
N GLU A 91 -7.64 -11.39 -3.01
CA GLU A 91 -9.09 -11.12 -2.94
C GLU A 91 -9.89 -12.43 -2.79
N GLY A 92 -9.53 -13.47 -3.55
CA GLY A 92 -10.11 -14.80 -3.40
C GLY A 92 -9.88 -15.39 -2.01
N PHE A 93 -8.68 -15.26 -1.45
CA PHE A 93 -8.35 -15.71 -0.09
C PHE A 93 -9.14 -14.95 0.98
N VAL A 94 -9.29 -13.64 0.84
CA VAL A 94 -10.13 -12.84 1.75
C VAL A 94 -11.58 -13.30 1.69
N ALA A 95 -12.13 -13.49 0.50
CA ALA A 95 -13.52 -13.92 0.31
C ALA A 95 -13.77 -15.33 0.88
N ALA A 96 -12.78 -16.23 0.78
CA ALA A 96 -12.85 -17.58 1.33
C ALA A 96 -12.53 -17.68 2.83
N GLY A 97 -12.10 -16.56 3.45
CA GLY A 97 -11.74 -16.53 4.87
C GLY A 97 -10.32 -16.99 5.21
N PHE A 98 -9.49 -17.30 4.22
CA PHE A 98 -8.13 -17.85 4.38
C PHE A 98 -7.03 -16.79 4.50
N ALA A 99 -7.33 -15.49 4.42
CA ALA A 99 -6.31 -14.47 4.60
C ALA A 99 -5.68 -14.53 6.01
N PRO A 100 -4.36 -14.20 6.17
CA PRO A 100 -3.66 -14.28 7.43
C PRO A 100 -4.33 -13.49 8.56
N GLU A 101 -4.48 -14.09 9.74
CA GLU A 101 -5.19 -13.49 10.89
C GLU A 101 -4.55 -12.16 11.33
N GLY A 102 -3.21 -12.06 11.28
CA GLY A 102 -2.50 -10.81 11.58
C GLY A 102 -2.91 -9.66 10.66
N MET A 103 -3.07 -9.94 9.36
CA MET A 103 -3.50 -8.96 8.36
C MET A 103 -4.99 -8.62 8.49
N LYS A 104 -5.85 -9.60 8.82
CA LYS A 104 -7.27 -9.35 9.14
C LYS A 104 -7.38 -8.42 10.35
N GLY A 105 -6.60 -8.66 11.40
CA GLY A 105 -6.56 -7.81 12.59
C GLY A 105 -6.09 -6.39 12.29
N ALA A 106 -5.01 -6.23 11.52
CA ALA A 106 -4.49 -4.94 11.08
C ALA A 106 -5.51 -4.18 10.22
N SER A 107 -6.14 -4.86 9.27
CA SER A 107 -7.16 -4.25 8.40
C SER A 107 -8.40 -3.80 9.17
N ARG A 108 -8.84 -4.62 10.14
CA ARG A 108 -9.96 -4.25 11.03
C ARG A 108 -9.62 -3.00 11.85
N ARG A 109 -8.43 -2.92 12.43
CA ARG A 109 -7.97 -1.71 13.16
C ARG A 109 -7.88 -0.50 12.24
N ALA A 110 -7.34 -0.64 11.04
CA ALA A 110 -7.27 0.45 10.06
C ALA A 110 -8.65 1.03 9.75
N VAL A 111 -9.66 0.18 9.55
CA VAL A 111 -11.03 0.63 9.30
C VAL A 111 -11.67 1.26 10.53
N THR A 112 -11.50 0.70 11.73
CA THR A 112 -12.20 1.15 12.93
C THR A 112 -11.53 2.30 13.67
N ILE A 113 -10.19 2.36 13.63
CA ILE A 113 -9.38 3.32 14.41
C ILE A 113 -8.69 4.34 13.48
N GLY A 114 -8.51 4.00 12.19
CA GLY A 114 -7.78 4.81 11.22
C GLY A 114 -6.30 4.40 11.07
N SER A 115 -5.81 3.44 11.86
CA SER A 115 -4.42 2.98 11.82
C SER A 115 -4.35 1.45 11.98
N PRO A 116 -3.57 0.74 11.16
CA PRO A 116 -3.41 -0.72 11.27
C PRO A 116 -2.70 -1.14 12.57
N MET A 117 -1.86 -0.26 13.13
CA MET A 117 -1.19 -0.46 14.42
C MET A 117 -1.97 0.11 15.60
N GLY A 118 -3.12 0.77 15.36
CA GLY A 118 -3.98 1.31 16.41
C GLY A 118 -3.53 2.68 16.95
N VAL A 119 -2.65 3.37 16.24
CA VAL A 119 -2.25 4.74 16.58
C VAL A 119 -3.45 5.68 16.42
N LYS A 120 -3.71 6.47 17.44
CA LYS A 120 -4.79 7.47 17.43
C LYS A 120 -4.21 8.87 17.38
N TYR A 121 -4.97 9.82 16.85
CA TYR A 121 -4.51 11.21 16.72
C TYR A 121 -3.93 11.84 18.01
N PRO A 122 -4.45 11.60 19.22
CA PRO A 122 -3.81 12.12 20.44
C PRO A 122 -2.34 11.75 20.62
N ALA A 123 -1.90 10.56 20.13
CA ALA A 123 -0.50 10.18 20.16
C ALA A 123 0.32 10.98 19.14
N VAL A 124 -0.24 11.21 17.95
CA VAL A 124 0.36 12.10 16.93
C VAL A 124 0.49 13.52 17.46
N ALA A 125 -0.56 14.06 18.08
CA ALA A 125 -0.56 15.40 18.65
C ALA A 125 0.46 15.55 19.80
N ALA A 126 0.65 14.51 20.62
CA ALA A 126 1.67 14.50 21.67
C ALA A 126 3.09 14.51 21.06
N GLN A 127 3.31 13.73 20.01
CA GLN A 127 4.59 13.71 19.30
C GLN A 127 4.90 15.05 18.63
N ILE A 128 3.91 15.67 17.98
CA ILE A 128 4.05 17.01 17.39
C ILE A 128 4.46 18.03 18.47
N LYS A 129 3.77 18.07 19.61
CA LYS A 129 4.11 18.99 20.71
C LYS A 129 5.53 18.77 21.25
N HIS A 130 5.98 17.53 21.32
CA HIS A 130 7.34 17.22 21.75
C HIS A 130 8.37 17.76 20.75
N ILE A 131 8.19 17.52 19.45
CA ILE A 131 9.06 18.05 18.40
C ILE A 131 9.07 19.58 18.42
N GLU A 132 7.92 20.24 18.54
CA GLU A 132 7.81 21.70 18.60
C GLU A 132 8.53 22.28 19.81
N ALA A 133 8.40 21.63 20.99
CA ALA A 133 9.07 22.07 22.22
C ALA A 133 10.60 21.95 22.11
N ASP A 134 11.09 20.86 21.53
CA ASP A 134 12.53 20.58 21.44
C ASP A 134 13.23 21.39 20.36
N THR A 135 12.52 21.72 19.27
CA THR A 135 13.14 22.29 18.06
C THR A 135 12.76 23.74 17.79
N GLY A 136 11.68 24.23 18.40
CA GLY A 136 11.11 25.55 18.07
C GLY A 136 10.48 25.63 16.67
N LEU A 137 10.25 24.48 16.01
CA LEU A 137 9.53 24.41 14.75
C LEU A 137 8.02 24.46 15.00
N THR A 138 7.27 24.84 13.97
CA THR A 138 5.81 24.72 13.96
C THR A 138 5.41 23.62 13.00
N ILE A 139 4.61 22.66 13.46
CA ILE A 139 4.07 21.58 12.65
C ILE A 139 2.59 21.83 12.42
N PRO A 140 2.19 22.27 11.22
CA PRO A 140 0.82 22.69 10.95
C PRO A 140 -0.13 21.49 10.87
N VAL A 141 -1.29 21.63 11.52
CA VAL A 141 -2.35 20.64 11.53
C VAL A 141 -3.67 21.30 11.11
N ASP A 142 -4.40 20.61 10.24
CA ASP A 142 -5.72 21.03 9.73
C ASP A 142 -5.75 22.45 9.12
N VAL A 143 -4.63 22.86 8.50
CA VAL A 143 -4.51 24.16 7.82
C VAL A 143 -5.10 24.05 6.42
N ALA A 144 -6.22 24.75 6.20
CA ALA A 144 -6.86 24.81 4.90
C ALA A 144 -6.08 25.67 3.90
N GLY A 145 -6.05 25.27 2.62
CA GLY A 145 -5.41 25.99 1.53
C GLY A 145 -3.89 25.81 1.47
N ALA A 146 -3.31 24.94 2.29
CA ALA A 146 -1.90 24.58 2.19
C ALA A 146 -1.57 23.93 0.83
N ASP A 147 -0.34 24.09 0.37
CA ASP A 147 0.08 23.47 -0.90
C ASP A 147 0.12 21.94 -0.78
N TYR A 148 0.56 21.43 0.38
CA TYR A 148 0.73 20.01 0.61
C TYR A 148 0.03 19.51 1.87
N MET A 149 -0.67 18.39 1.76
CA MET A 149 -1.05 17.55 2.90
C MET A 149 -0.09 16.39 3.01
N VAL A 150 0.57 16.27 4.15
CA VAL A 150 1.53 15.19 4.43
C VAL A 150 0.80 14.07 5.16
N LEU A 151 0.93 12.86 4.62
CA LEU A 151 0.51 11.65 5.28
C LEU A 151 1.69 11.08 6.08
N LEU A 152 1.37 10.38 7.15
CA LEU A 152 2.32 9.70 8.02
C LEU A 152 2.00 8.21 8.05
N SER A 153 2.93 7.40 8.50
CA SER A 153 2.65 6.02 8.87
C SER A 153 2.77 5.84 10.39
N SER A 154 2.13 4.80 10.91
CA SER A 154 2.28 4.44 12.32
C SER A 154 3.74 4.24 12.71
N MET A 155 4.57 3.74 11.80
CA MET A 155 6.00 3.52 12.04
C MET A 155 6.76 4.82 12.20
N GLU A 156 6.50 5.80 11.35
CA GLU A 156 7.11 7.13 11.42
C GLU A 156 6.72 7.85 12.73
N ILE A 157 5.45 7.74 13.10
CA ILE A 157 4.95 8.37 14.33
C ILE A 157 5.59 7.74 15.57
N MET A 158 5.69 6.41 15.62
CA MET A 158 6.09 5.68 16.84
C MET A 158 7.59 5.48 16.96
N ASN A 159 8.29 5.25 15.84
CA ASN A 159 9.69 4.82 15.87
C ASN A 159 10.66 5.79 15.21
N PHE A 160 10.17 6.70 14.35
CA PHE A 160 11.01 7.62 13.58
C PHE A 160 10.45 9.05 13.59
N PRO A 161 10.23 9.65 14.77
CA PRO A 161 9.66 11.00 14.89
C PRO A 161 10.51 12.08 14.23
N GLU A 162 11.82 11.84 14.06
CA GLU A 162 12.76 12.69 13.32
C GLU A 162 12.35 12.88 11.85
N TYR A 163 11.53 12.01 11.30
CA TYR A 163 10.97 12.19 9.94
C TYR A 163 10.07 13.43 9.87
N ILE A 164 9.20 13.64 10.85
CA ILE A 164 8.30 14.80 10.92
C ILE A 164 9.13 16.07 11.11
N GLU A 165 10.14 16.03 11.98
CA GLU A 165 11.07 17.14 12.20
C GLU A 165 11.84 17.49 10.91
N ALA A 166 12.39 16.49 10.22
CA ALA A 166 13.14 16.70 8.98
C ALA A 166 12.27 17.36 7.90
N LEU A 167 11.03 16.89 7.71
CA LEU A 167 10.11 17.52 6.78
C LEU A 167 9.79 18.96 7.16
N ALA A 168 9.54 19.23 8.45
CA ALA A 168 9.26 20.59 8.91
C ALA A 168 10.44 21.54 8.66
N ARG A 169 11.69 21.10 8.87
CA ARG A 169 12.90 21.86 8.56
C ARG A 169 13.05 22.14 7.06
N ILE A 170 12.88 21.11 6.23
CA ILE A 170 12.97 21.21 4.78
C ILE A 170 11.91 22.16 4.23
N PHE A 171 10.65 22.02 4.64
CA PHE A 171 9.55 22.83 4.15
C PHE A 171 9.66 24.29 4.62
N LYS A 172 10.15 24.51 5.84
CA LYS A 172 10.47 25.87 6.33
C LYS A 172 11.56 26.52 5.49
N GLN A 173 12.65 25.80 5.18
CA GLN A 173 13.74 26.31 4.34
C GLN A 173 13.28 26.59 2.92
N ALA A 174 12.45 25.71 2.36
CA ALA A 174 11.95 25.80 0.99
C ALA A 174 10.72 26.72 0.83
N ASP A 175 10.28 27.40 1.89
CA ASP A 175 9.07 28.23 1.91
C ASP A 175 7.83 27.52 1.34
N ILE A 176 7.57 26.31 1.85
CA ILE A 176 6.44 25.46 1.47
C ILE A 176 5.37 25.50 2.54
N THR A 177 4.13 25.76 2.12
CA THR A 177 2.96 25.62 3.00
C THR A 177 2.48 24.17 3.00
N TRP A 178 2.30 23.61 4.19
CA TRP A 178 1.91 22.23 4.36
C TRP A 178 1.03 22.00 5.58
N THR A 179 0.43 20.83 5.68
CA THR A 179 -0.40 20.46 6.83
C THR A 179 -0.46 18.95 7.01
N ILE A 180 -0.73 18.51 8.24
CA ILE A 180 -1.16 17.16 8.56
C ILE A 180 -2.67 17.19 8.79
N ALA A 181 -3.43 16.22 8.27
CA ALA A 181 -4.84 16.10 8.56
C ALA A 181 -5.07 15.27 9.84
N SER A 182 -5.68 15.85 10.87
CA SER A 182 -5.92 15.15 12.14
C SER A 182 -6.86 13.95 11.99
N GLU A 183 -7.80 13.98 11.07
CA GLU A 183 -8.79 12.93 10.81
C GLU A 183 -8.30 11.84 9.84
N ALA A 184 -7.21 12.09 9.08
CA ALA A 184 -6.68 11.18 8.08
C ALA A 184 -5.15 11.28 7.95
N PHE A 185 -4.44 11.22 9.06
CA PHE A 185 -2.97 11.29 9.07
C PHE A 185 -2.29 10.01 8.58
N GLU A 186 -2.92 8.86 8.78
CA GLU A 186 -2.33 7.54 8.50
C GLU A 186 -2.42 7.20 7.00
N ALA A 187 -1.29 6.85 6.42
CA ALA A 187 -1.16 6.53 5.00
C ALA A 187 -1.33 5.05 4.68
N THR A 188 -1.06 4.14 5.62
CA THR A 188 -0.96 2.71 5.35
C THR A 188 -2.29 2.13 4.87
N ASN A 189 -2.31 1.60 3.65
CA ASN A 189 -3.48 0.94 3.10
C ASN A 189 -3.41 -0.58 3.26
N SER A 190 -3.94 -1.07 4.39
CA SER A 190 -4.02 -2.50 4.68
C SER A 190 -4.97 -3.25 3.74
N GLY A 191 -5.92 -2.58 3.10
CA GLY A 191 -6.82 -3.17 2.10
C GLY A 191 -6.07 -3.66 0.86
N ILE A 192 -5.12 -2.87 0.36
CA ILE A 192 -4.23 -3.31 -0.74
C ILE A 192 -3.38 -4.50 -0.29
N GLN A 193 -2.87 -4.46 0.94
CA GLN A 193 -1.99 -5.51 1.45
C GLN A 193 -2.72 -6.84 1.62
N ILE A 194 -3.91 -6.83 2.20
CA ILE A 194 -4.69 -8.05 2.43
C ILE A 194 -5.38 -8.56 1.15
N GLY A 195 -5.64 -7.68 0.18
CA GLY A 195 -6.41 -8.00 -1.03
C GLY A 195 -7.90 -7.74 -0.87
N SER A 196 -8.30 -6.66 -0.21
CA SER A 196 -9.70 -6.24 -0.11
C SER A 196 -9.91 -4.87 -0.75
N SER A 197 -10.58 -4.87 -1.89
CA SER A 197 -10.89 -3.62 -2.62
C SER A 197 -11.85 -2.72 -1.82
N ASP A 198 -12.73 -3.28 -1.00
CA ASP A 198 -13.66 -2.49 -0.18
C ASP A 198 -12.92 -1.77 0.96
N ILE A 199 -12.04 -2.49 1.67
CA ILE A 199 -11.18 -1.88 2.69
C ILE A 199 -10.25 -0.85 2.05
N ALA A 200 -9.66 -1.16 0.90
CA ALA A 200 -8.80 -0.23 0.18
C ALA A 200 -9.53 1.06 -0.19
N ARG A 201 -10.75 0.94 -0.71
CA ARG A 201 -11.63 2.07 -1.05
C ARG A 201 -11.95 2.93 0.18
N GLU A 202 -12.33 2.31 1.28
CA GLU A 202 -12.64 3.01 2.53
C GLU A 202 -11.45 3.84 3.02
N LEU A 203 -10.26 3.25 3.08
CA LEU A 203 -9.05 3.94 3.56
C LEU A 203 -8.61 5.07 2.61
N VAL A 204 -8.69 4.86 1.29
CA VAL A 204 -8.40 5.92 0.30
C VAL A 204 -9.42 7.04 0.41
N SER A 205 -10.71 6.71 0.59
CA SER A 205 -11.77 7.74 0.65
C SER A 205 -11.58 8.70 1.80
N ARG A 206 -11.08 8.25 2.96
CA ARG A 206 -10.77 9.11 4.11
C ARG A 206 -9.68 10.13 3.79
N VAL A 207 -8.60 9.68 3.17
CA VAL A 207 -7.50 10.57 2.76
C VAL A 207 -7.98 11.58 1.73
N VAL A 208 -8.74 11.14 0.74
CA VAL A 208 -9.27 12.01 -0.32
C VAL A 208 -10.25 13.04 0.26
N HIS A 209 -11.14 12.61 1.16
CA HIS A 209 -12.08 13.52 1.82
C HIS A 209 -11.36 14.60 2.64
N ALA A 210 -10.34 14.23 3.42
CA ALA A 210 -9.54 15.18 4.18
C ALA A 210 -8.81 16.18 3.27
N ALA A 211 -8.20 15.69 2.19
CA ALA A 211 -7.51 16.53 1.22
C ALA A 211 -8.45 17.54 0.52
N GLU A 212 -9.65 17.09 0.14
CA GLU A 212 -10.67 17.96 -0.45
C GLU A 212 -11.22 19.00 0.54
N LYS A 213 -11.48 18.57 1.79
CA LYS A 213 -11.92 19.44 2.87
C LYS A 213 -10.90 20.53 3.19
N LEU A 214 -9.61 20.17 3.24
CA LEU A 214 -8.51 21.10 3.45
C LEU A 214 -8.12 21.89 2.20
N LYS A 215 -8.67 21.55 1.03
CA LYS A 215 -8.41 22.22 -0.26
C LYS A 215 -6.92 22.28 -0.61
N VAL A 216 -6.20 21.23 -0.34
CA VAL A 216 -4.76 21.14 -0.66
C VAL A 216 -4.55 20.87 -2.14
N LYS A 217 -3.40 21.30 -2.66
CA LYS A 217 -3.03 21.07 -4.08
C LYS A 217 -2.36 19.72 -4.30
N HIS A 218 -1.66 19.21 -3.27
CA HIS A 218 -0.90 17.97 -3.33
C HIS A 218 -1.09 17.16 -2.04
N VAL A 219 -1.08 15.84 -2.18
CA VAL A 219 -0.97 14.91 -1.06
C VAL A 219 0.37 14.20 -1.16
N ILE A 220 1.21 14.34 -0.13
CA ILE A 220 2.49 13.64 -0.04
C ILE A 220 2.26 12.30 0.61
N SER A 221 2.54 11.23 -0.14
CA SER A 221 2.70 9.90 0.43
C SER A 221 4.09 9.79 1.04
N PRO A 222 4.20 9.27 2.26
CA PRO A 222 5.49 9.04 2.90
C PRO A 222 6.26 7.93 2.18
N GLU A 223 7.21 7.30 2.84
CA GLU A 223 8.04 6.23 2.26
C GLU A 223 7.26 4.94 1.94
N CYS A 224 6.06 4.76 2.46
CA CYS A 224 5.27 3.53 2.29
C CYS A 224 4.79 3.32 0.83
N GLY A 225 5.43 2.40 0.10
CA GLY A 225 5.07 2.08 -1.27
C GLY A 225 3.64 1.55 -1.46
N HIS A 226 3.07 0.86 -0.45
CA HIS A 226 1.67 0.40 -0.51
C HIS A 226 0.69 1.57 -0.41
N ALA A 227 0.97 2.56 0.46
CA ALA A 227 0.17 3.77 0.56
C ALA A 227 0.21 4.57 -0.74
N TYR A 228 1.41 4.76 -1.29
CA TYR A 228 1.59 5.46 -2.55
C TYR A 228 0.84 4.78 -3.71
N THR A 229 0.96 3.46 -3.84
CA THR A 229 0.24 2.68 -4.85
C THR A 229 -1.28 2.80 -4.64
N ALA A 230 -1.75 2.66 -3.41
CA ALA A 230 -3.17 2.70 -3.09
C ALA A 230 -3.81 4.04 -3.43
N ILE A 231 -3.15 5.14 -3.12
CA ILE A 231 -3.73 6.48 -3.29
C ILE A 231 -3.51 6.97 -4.73
N ARG A 232 -2.27 6.90 -5.25
CA ARG A 232 -1.94 7.47 -6.56
C ARG A 232 -2.47 6.65 -7.72
N TRP A 233 -2.26 5.32 -7.69
CA TRP A 233 -2.53 4.48 -8.86
C TRP A 233 -3.90 3.80 -8.80
N GLU A 234 -4.28 3.31 -7.61
CA GLU A 234 -5.56 2.62 -7.45
C GLU A 234 -6.70 3.54 -7.04
N GLY A 235 -6.37 4.63 -6.36
CA GLY A 235 -7.36 5.52 -5.75
C GLY A 235 -8.43 6.03 -6.72
N PRO A 236 -8.08 6.58 -7.89
CA PRO A 236 -9.08 7.02 -8.87
C PRO A 236 -10.00 5.89 -9.35
N ASN A 237 -9.46 4.67 -9.52
CA ASN A 237 -10.24 3.49 -9.91
C ASN A 237 -11.14 3.02 -8.76
N LEU A 238 -10.62 3.01 -7.52
CA LEU A 238 -11.38 2.61 -6.33
C LEU A 238 -12.57 3.55 -6.07
N LEU A 239 -12.40 4.86 -6.30
CA LEU A 239 -13.45 5.86 -6.08
C LEU A 239 -14.26 6.19 -7.34
N GLY A 240 -13.88 5.68 -8.51
CA GLY A 240 -14.55 5.91 -9.78
C GLY A 240 -14.46 7.36 -10.29
N ARG A 241 -13.49 8.15 -9.80
CA ARG A 241 -13.29 9.54 -10.22
C ARG A 241 -11.84 10.01 -10.05
N PRO A 242 -11.38 10.97 -10.86
CA PRO A 242 -10.11 11.63 -10.62
C PRO A 242 -10.14 12.49 -9.35
N PHE A 243 -8.96 12.81 -8.83
CA PHE A 243 -8.80 13.69 -7.68
C PHE A 243 -8.53 15.13 -8.12
N PRO A 244 -9.02 16.16 -7.38
CA PRO A 244 -8.75 17.55 -7.67
C PRO A 244 -7.35 18.00 -7.22
N PHE A 245 -6.52 17.10 -6.72
CA PHE A 245 -5.15 17.30 -6.27
C PHE A 245 -4.21 16.23 -6.87
N ARG A 246 -2.91 16.48 -6.81
CA ARG A 246 -1.89 15.51 -7.21
C ARG A 246 -1.44 14.70 -6.00
N VAL A 247 -1.21 13.40 -6.19
CA VAL A 247 -0.53 12.55 -5.21
C VAL A 247 0.93 12.41 -5.64
N VAL A 248 1.84 12.74 -4.75
CA VAL A 248 3.29 12.69 -4.98
C VAL A 248 3.98 11.89 -3.88
N HIS A 249 5.08 11.25 -4.22
CA HIS A 249 5.96 10.65 -3.22
C HIS A 249 6.87 11.72 -2.62
N VAL A 250 7.25 11.57 -1.35
CA VAL A 250 8.17 12.53 -0.71
C VAL A 250 9.47 12.72 -1.51
N LEU A 251 10.01 11.66 -2.12
CA LEU A 251 11.21 11.74 -2.95
C LEU A 251 11.03 12.59 -4.20
N GLU A 252 9.83 12.63 -4.80
CA GLU A 252 9.54 13.50 -5.95
C GLU A 252 9.63 14.97 -5.53
N VAL A 253 9.10 15.30 -4.34
CA VAL A 253 9.17 16.66 -3.79
C VAL A 253 10.61 17.05 -3.47
N LEU A 254 11.38 16.16 -2.85
CA LEU A 254 12.79 16.42 -2.51
C LEU A 254 13.64 16.61 -3.78
N ASP A 255 13.42 15.82 -4.82
CA ASP A 255 14.13 15.97 -6.09
C ASP A 255 13.77 17.28 -6.81
N GLU A 256 12.50 17.69 -6.77
CA GLU A 256 12.06 18.99 -7.31
C GLU A 256 12.71 20.15 -6.56
N LEU A 257 12.77 20.10 -5.23
CA LEU A 257 13.42 21.13 -4.41
C LEU A 257 14.91 21.21 -4.69
N ARG A 258 15.58 20.06 -4.79
CA ARG A 258 17.00 19.97 -5.12
C ARG A 258 17.29 20.56 -6.51
N THR A 259 16.50 20.17 -7.51
CA THR A 259 16.72 20.63 -8.91
C THR A 259 16.37 22.09 -9.11
N SER A 260 15.45 22.65 -8.33
CA SER A 260 15.10 24.07 -8.34
C SER A 260 16.01 24.95 -7.48
N GLY A 261 17.00 24.35 -6.77
CA GLY A 261 17.92 25.08 -5.90
C GLY A 261 17.28 25.62 -4.60
N ARG A 262 16.17 25.02 -4.17
CA ARG A 262 15.46 25.38 -2.91
C ARG A 262 15.91 24.52 -1.73
N LEU A 263 16.72 23.49 -1.99
CA LEU A 263 17.46 22.68 -1.03
C LEU A 263 18.94 22.80 -1.27
#